data_3c7ad7baf30ea3973713a0cb91bdd08e
#
_entry.id   3c7ad7baf30ea3973713a0cb91bdd08e
#
_cell.length_a   1.000
_cell.length_b   1.000
_cell.length_c   1.000
_cell.angle_alpha   90.00
_cell.angle_beta   90.00
_cell.angle_gamma   90.00
#
_symmetry.space_group_name_H-M   'P 1'
#
loop_
_entity.id
_entity.type
_entity.pdbx_description
1 polymer ?
#
loop_
_entity_poly.entity_id
_entity_poly.type
_entity_poly.pdbx_seq_one_letter_code
_entity_poly.pdbx_strand_id
1 'polypeptide(L)'
;MSKRYDRAYFDRWYRDAGIGHAARLARKVQLAVATAEYHLERPIRSVLDIGCGEGAWRAPLLKLRPNVRYLGFDGSDYAVARYGRSRNLHLARFADFAHLRPCPPADLLVCSDVLHYLDTRELDRGLPALAELCGGVAFIEVFARGDDAEGDQHEFRQRPAAFYRKRLRALGLQPLGSHCWLSAALAAHATALELPG
;
A
#
# COMPACT_ATOMS: atom_id res chain seq x y z
N MET A 1 18.76 -11.57 14.08
CA MET A 1 17.37 -12.11 14.26
C MET A 1 16.48 -11.41 13.25
N SER A 2 15.64 -12.13 12.49
CA SER A 2 14.69 -11.48 11.58
C SER A 2 13.62 -10.74 12.36
N LYS A 3 13.17 -9.60 11.84
CA LYS A 3 12.12 -8.75 12.41
C LYS A 3 10.82 -9.55 12.60
N ARG A 4 10.23 -9.45 13.79
CA ARG A 4 8.95 -10.11 14.10
C ARG A 4 7.88 -9.05 14.26
N TYR A 5 6.83 -9.16 13.48
CA TYR A 5 5.63 -8.32 13.54
C TYR A 5 4.61 -8.97 14.48
N ASP A 6 4.96 -9.04 15.76
CA ASP A 6 4.13 -9.62 16.82
C ASP A 6 3.35 -8.54 17.60
N ARG A 7 2.64 -8.96 18.65
CA ARG A 7 1.87 -8.04 19.50
C ARG A 7 2.73 -6.93 20.07
N ALA A 8 3.93 -7.26 20.56
CA ALA A 8 4.82 -6.27 21.19
C ALA A 8 5.27 -5.19 20.18
N TYR A 9 5.50 -5.59 18.90
CA TYR A 9 5.77 -4.66 17.83
C TYR A 9 4.64 -3.66 17.62
N PHE A 10 3.39 -4.14 17.48
CA PHE A 10 2.22 -3.28 17.25
C PHE A 10 1.89 -2.41 18.48
N ASP A 11 2.02 -2.95 19.70
CA ASP A 11 1.84 -2.18 20.92
C ASP A 11 2.83 -1.02 20.97
N ARG A 12 4.13 -1.30 20.81
CA ARG A 12 5.20 -0.29 20.86
C ARG A 12 5.02 0.82 19.84
N TRP A 13 4.80 0.47 18.54
CA TRP A 13 4.87 1.46 17.47
C TRP A 13 3.54 2.15 17.19
N TYR A 14 2.44 1.43 17.27
CA TYR A 14 1.13 1.95 16.89
C TYR A 14 0.30 2.44 18.08
N ARG A 15 0.51 1.92 19.29
CA ARG A 15 -0.23 2.33 20.48
C ARG A 15 0.55 3.29 21.36
N ASP A 16 1.79 2.94 21.70
CA ASP A 16 2.62 3.74 22.63
C ASP A 16 3.30 4.92 21.93
N ALA A 17 3.96 4.69 20.80
CA ALA A 17 4.62 5.74 20.02
C ALA A 17 3.65 6.55 19.16
N GLY A 18 2.39 6.10 18.99
CA GLY A 18 1.35 6.81 18.28
C GLY A 18 1.61 7.00 16.77
N ILE A 19 2.43 6.12 16.18
CA ILE A 19 2.69 6.18 14.74
C ILE A 19 1.39 5.93 13.98
N GLY A 20 1.08 6.81 13.02
CA GLY A 20 -0.13 6.72 12.24
C GLY A 20 -1.35 7.35 12.91
N HIS A 21 -1.19 8.55 13.50
CA HIS A 21 -2.31 9.33 14.04
C HIS A 21 -3.56 9.22 13.16
N ALA A 22 -4.69 8.86 13.74
CA ALA A 22 -5.94 8.60 13.04
C ALA A 22 -6.35 9.73 12.07
N ALA A 23 -6.08 10.99 12.45
CA ALA A 23 -6.34 12.13 11.58
C ALA A 23 -5.42 12.19 10.34
N ARG A 24 -4.13 11.82 10.48
CA ARG A 24 -3.18 11.75 9.36
C ARG A 24 -3.55 10.61 8.41
N LEU A 25 -3.87 9.44 8.96
CA LEU A 25 -4.34 8.31 8.18
C LEU A 25 -5.64 8.63 7.43
N ALA A 26 -6.61 9.28 8.09
CA ALA A 26 -7.86 9.67 7.43
C ALA A 26 -7.62 10.59 6.22
N ARG A 27 -6.66 11.54 6.31
CA ARG A 27 -6.29 12.40 5.18
C ARG A 27 -5.62 11.62 4.04
N LYS A 28 -4.74 10.66 4.34
CA LYS A 28 -4.15 9.77 3.33
C LYS A 28 -5.22 8.98 2.59
N VAL A 29 -6.18 8.42 3.34
CA VAL A 29 -7.32 7.68 2.77
C VAL A 29 -8.18 8.58 1.90
N GLN A 30 -8.53 9.79 2.37
CA GLN A 30 -9.30 10.76 1.58
C GLN A 30 -8.60 11.10 0.26
N LEU A 31 -7.29 11.40 0.31
CA LEU A 31 -6.49 11.69 -0.87
C LEU A 31 -6.49 10.52 -1.85
N ALA A 32 -6.16 9.31 -1.38
CA ALA A 32 -6.08 8.14 -2.24
C ALA A 32 -7.42 7.79 -2.89
N VAL A 33 -8.52 7.87 -2.13
CA VAL A 33 -9.87 7.64 -2.64
C VAL A 33 -10.25 8.71 -3.67
N ALA A 34 -10.06 10.00 -3.36
CA ALA A 34 -10.39 11.08 -4.29
C ALA A 34 -9.60 10.98 -5.60
N THR A 35 -8.28 10.68 -5.51
CA THR A 35 -7.44 10.48 -6.68
C THR A 35 -7.93 9.29 -7.52
N ALA A 36 -8.23 8.15 -6.88
CA ALA A 36 -8.71 6.98 -7.61
C ALA A 36 -10.05 7.25 -8.31
N GLU A 37 -10.99 7.89 -7.62
CA GLU A 37 -12.32 8.19 -8.17
C GLU A 37 -12.30 9.24 -9.27
N TYR A 38 -11.38 10.21 -9.18
CA TYR A 38 -11.17 11.19 -10.24
C TYR A 38 -10.80 10.49 -11.56
N HIS A 39 -9.79 9.60 -11.54
CA HIS A 39 -9.36 8.92 -12.75
C HIS A 39 -10.29 7.78 -13.20
N LEU A 40 -11.05 7.18 -12.28
CA LEU A 40 -12.03 6.15 -12.60
C LEU A 40 -13.37 6.74 -13.07
N GLU A 41 -13.62 8.03 -12.87
CA GLU A 41 -14.90 8.73 -13.13
C GLU A 41 -16.10 8.07 -12.42
N ARG A 42 -15.85 7.38 -11.33
CA ARG A 42 -16.84 6.68 -10.50
C ARG A 42 -16.31 6.38 -9.09
N PRO A 43 -17.20 6.14 -8.12
CA PRO A 43 -16.79 5.65 -6.81
C PRO A 43 -15.99 4.33 -6.90
N ILE A 44 -14.97 4.19 -6.03
CA ILE A 44 -14.24 2.94 -5.89
C ILE A 44 -15.15 1.82 -5.36
N ARG A 45 -14.94 0.60 -5.85
CA ARG A 45 -15.69 -0.61 -5.46
C ARG A 45 -14.82 -1.64 -4.76
N SER A 46 -13.50 -1.56 -4.93
CA SER A 46 -12.54 -2.53 -4.38
C SER A 46 -11.26 -1.87 -3.93
N VAL A 47 -10.74 -2.36 -2.80
CA VAL A 47 -9.44 -1.96 -2.24
C VAL A 47 -8.65 -3.22 -1.91
N LEU A 48 -7.42 -3.29 -2.39
CA LEU A 48 -6.42 -4.28 -2.01
C LEU A 48 -5.31 -3.59 -1.21
N ASP A 49 -5.11 -4.03 0.03
CA ASP A 49 -4.12 -3.46 0.96
C ASP A 49 -3.03 -4.49 1.26
N ILE A 50 -1.82 -4.27 0.72
CA ILE A 50 -0.67 -5.18 0.82
C ILE A 50 0.30 -4.66 1.87
N GLY A 51 0.57 -5.46 2.89
CA GLY A 51 1.27 -5.05 4.11
C GLY A 51 0.36 -4.22 5.02
N CYS A 52 -0.89 -4.66 5.15
CA CYS A 52 -1.94 -3.91 5.82
C CYS A 52 -1.80 -3.82 7.35
N GLY A 53 -0.83 -4.55 7.94
CA GLY A 53 -0.70 -4.67 9.39
C GLY A 53 -2.00 -5.12 10.04
N GLU A 54 -2.46 -4.39 11.03
CA GLU A 54 -3.75 -4.64 11.68
C GLU A 54 -4.97 -4.15 10.85
N GLY A 55 -4.81 -3.72 9.59
CA GLY A 55 -5.87 -3.24 8.72
C GLY A 55 -6.37 -1.83 9.06
N ALA A 56 -5.45 -0.93 9.38
CA ALA A 56 -5.77 0.43 9.81
C ALA A 56 -6.53 1.24 8.74
N TRP A 57 -6.27 1.02 7.47
CA TRP A 57 -6.92 1.70 6.35
C TRP A 57 -8.41 1.40 6.24
N ARG A 58 -8.85 0.21 6.69
CA ARG A 58 -10.23 -0.27 6.49
C ARG A 58 -11.28 0.65 7.11
N ALA A 59 -11.12 1.07 8.37
CA ALA A 59 -12.15 1.85 9.04
C ALA A 59 -12.41 3.22 8.39
N PRO A 60 -11.39 4.05 8.07
CA PRO A 60 -11.63 5.30 7.35
C PRO A 60 -12.12 5.10 5.91
N LEU A 61 -11.72 4.01 5.23
CA LEU A 61 -12.26 3.66 3.90
C LEU A 61 -13.76 3.40 3.96
N LEU A 62 -14.23 2.58 4.90
CA LEU A 62 -15.66 2.28 5.06
C LEU A 62 -16.49 3.49 5.50
N LYS A 63 -15.89 4.48 6.17
CA LYS A 63 -16.55 5.76 6.44
C LYS A 63 -16.83 6.55 5.16
N LEU A 64 -15.89 6.54 4.20
CA LEU A 64 -16.04 7.25 2.93
C LEU A 64 -16.88 6.46 1.92
N ARG A 65 -16.70 5.15 1.88
CA ARG A 65 -17.35 4.24 0.91
C ARG A 65 -17.83 2.99 1.64
N PRO A 66 -19.04 3.02 2.24
CA PRO A 66 -19.56 1.92 3.07
C PRO A 66 -19.64 0.56 2.34
N ASN A 67 -19.84 0.59 1.03
CA ASN A 67 -20.01 -0.61 0.20
C ASN A 67 -18.71 -1.07 -0.49
N VAL A 68 -17.54 -0.44 -0.20
CA VAL A 68 -16.27 -0.84 -0.79
C VAL A 68 -15.85 -2.22 -0.26
N ARG A 69 -15.43 -3.09 -1.16
CA ARG A 69 -14.83 -4.38 -0.79
C ARG A 69 -13.37 -4.17 -0.42
N TYR A 70 -13.05 -4.34 0.84
CA TYR A 70 -11.68 -4.26 1.35
C TYR A 70 -11.11 -5.65 1.53
N LEU A 71 -9.89 -5.86 1.06
CA LEU A 71 -9.11 -7.10 1.18
C LEU A 71 -7.70 -6.73 1.60
N GLY A 72 -7.28 -7.18 2.79
CA GLY A 72 -5.95 -6.89 3.35
C GLY A 72 -5.07 -8.14 3.40
N PHE A 73 -3.78 -7.97 3.15
CA PHE A 73 -2.76 -9.00 3.30
C PHE A 73 -1.60 -8.49 4.15
N ASP A 74 -1.14 -9.32 5.07
CA ASP A 74 0.03 -9.03 5.89
C ASP A 74 0.82 -10.31 6.20
N GLY A 75 2.12 -10.16 6.41
CA GLY A 75 2.99 -11.26 6.82
C GLY A 75 2.98 -11.56 8.33
N SER A 76 2.21 -10.81 9.12
CA SER A 76 2.09 -10.98 10.56
C SER A 76 1.02 -11.99 10.93
N ASP A 77 1.45 -13.16 11.44
CA ASP A 77 0.53 -14.16 12.01
C ASP A 77 -0.33 -13.55 13.12
N TYR A 78 0.25 -12.66 13.95
CA TYR A 78 -0.47 -11.98 15.03
C TYR A 78 -1.62 -11.10 14.50
N ALA A 79 -1.34 -10.25 13.52
CA ALA A 79 -2.33 -9.34 12.97
C ALA A 79 -3.49 -10.11 12.32
N VAL A 80 -3.18 -11.15 11.56
CA VAL A 80 -4.17 -11.98 10.89
C VAL A 80 -4.96 -12.84 11.87
N ALA A 81 -4.32 -13.49 12.84
CA ALA A 81 -5.03 -14.27 13.86
C ALA A 81 -6.00 -13.41 14.67
N ARG A 82 -5.62 -12.16 14.99
CA ARG A 82 -6.42 -11.25 15.80
C ARG A 82 -7.55 -10.55 15.03
N TYR A 83 -7.27 -10.10 13.81
CA TYR A 83 -8.17 -9.22 13.06
C TYR A 83 -8.64 -9.79 11.72
N GLY A 84 -8.12 -10.94 11.28
CA GLY A 84 -8.40 -11.52 9.98
C GLY A 84 -9.90 -11.59 9.70
N ARG A 85 -10.66 -12.23 10.58
CA ARG A 85 -12.12 -12.39 10.41
C ARG A 85 -12.87 -11.05 10.45
N SER A 86 -12.53 -10.16 11.40
CA SER A 86 -13.27 -8.90 11.61
C SER A 86 -12.94 -7.81 10.61
N ARG A 87 -11.74 -7.85 10.03
CA ARG A 87 -11.24 -6.83 9.11
C ARG A 87 -10.94 -7.34 7.70
N ASN A 88 -11.22 -8.61 7.43
CA ASN A 88 -10.92 -9.28 6.16
C ASN A 88 -9.41 -9.24 5.81
N LEU A 89 -8.57 -9.71 6.76
CA LEU A 89 -7.13 -9.80 6.58
C LEU A 89 -6.72 -11.25 6.36
N HIS A 90 -5.75 -11.45 5.49
CA HIS A 90 -5.22 -12.75 5.11
C HIS A 90 -3.71 -12.78 5.25
N LEU A 91 -3.17 -13.95 5.57
CA LEU A 91 -1.74 -14.15 5.73
C LEU A 91 -1.08 -14.30 4.35
N ALA A 92 -0.21 -13.37 4.00
CA ALA A 92 0.73 -13.49 2.89
C ALA A 92 1.87 -12.49 3.05
N ARG A 93 3.08 -12.92 2.71
CA ARG A 93 4.24 -12.03 2.59
C ARG A 93 4.24 -11.36 1.24
N PHE A 94 4.92 -10.23 1.13
CA PHE A 94 5.02 -9.50 -0.13
C PHE A 94 5.55 -10.36 -1.30
N ALA A 95 6.55 -11.21 -1.04
CA ALA A 95 7.12 -12.10 -2.06
C ALA A 95 6.15 -13.20 -2.55
N ASP A 96 5.11 -13.54 -1.78
CA ASP A 96 4.12 -14.56 -2.15
C ASP A 96 3.24 -14.08 -3.32
N PHE A 97 3.14 -12.76 -3.49
CA PHE A 97 2.46 -12.13 -4.63
C PHE A 97 3.10 -12.45 -5.98
N ALA A 98 4.33 -13.02 -6.01
CA ALA A 98 4.86 -13.61 -7.24
C ALA A 98 3.89 -14.61 -7.91
N HIS A 99 3.08 -15.30 -7.10
CA HIS A 99 2.14 -16.35 -7.56
C HIS A 99 0.69 -16.12 -7.07
N LEU A 100 0.47 -15.16 -6.19
CA LEU A 100 -0.84 -14.90 -5.59
C LEU A 100 -1.59 -13.82 -6.38
N ARG A 101 -2.79 -14.16 -6.86
CA ARG A 101 -3.75 -13.24 -7.49
C ARG A 101 -5.10 -13.40 -6.79
N PRO A 102 -5.29 -12.78 -5.60
CA PRO A 102 -6.42 -13.06 -4.71
C PRO A 102 -7.74 -12.44 -5.17
N CYS A 103 -7.67 -11.51 -6.10
CA CYS A 103 -8.83 -10.79 -6.63
C CYS A 103 -8.52 -10.27 -8.04
N PRO A 104 -9.54 -9.87 -8.81
CA PRO A 104 -9.34 -9.02 -9.99
C PRO A 104 -8.62 -7.72 -9.64
N PRO A 105 -8.04 -7.00 -10.60
CA PRO A 105 -7.40 -5.72 -10.35
C PRO A 105 -8.31 -4.78 -9.56
N ALA A 106 -7.78 -4.22 -8.46
CA ALA A 106 -8.52 -3.37 -7.54
C ALA A 106 -8.57 -1.93 -8.04
N ASP A 107 -9.66 -1.23 -7.74
CA ASP A 107 -9.80 0.20 -8.02
C ASP A 107 -8.78 1.05 -7.28
N LEU A 108 -8.47 0.67 -6.04
CA LEU A 108 -7.41 1.25 -5.23
C LEU A 108 -6.55 0.13 -4.66
N LEU A 109 -5.25 0.17 -4.96
CA LEU A 109 -4.25 -0.66 -4.32
C LEU A 109 -3.50 0.18 -3.28
N VAL A 110 -3.31 -0.35 -2.09
CA VAL A 110 -2.54 0.29 -1.02
C VAL A 110 -1.32 -0.57 -0.71
N CYS A 111 -0.15 0.07 -0.62
CA CYS A 111 1.08 -0.51 -0.09
C CYS A 111 1.84 0.60 0.65
N SER A 112 1.50 0.77 1.93
CA SER A 112 1.97 1.89 2.73
C SER A 112 2.92 1.39 3.81
N ASP A 113 4.13 1.98 3.88
CA ASP A 113 5.13 1.68 4.91
C ASP A 113 5.67 0.23 4.87
N VAL A 114 5.85 -0.34 3.67
CA VAL A 114 6.25 -1.75 3.47
C VAL A 114 7.56 -1.89 2.70
N LEU A 115 7.65 -1.28 1.51
CA LEU A 115 8.67 -1.64 0.51
C LEU A 115 10.11 -1.35 0.96
N HIS A 116 10.32 -0.43 1.88
CA HIS A 116 11.66 -0.09 2.38
C HIS A 116 12.20 -1.09 3.43
N TYR A 117 11.36 -2.00 3.93
CA TYR A 117 11.81 -3.12 4.78
C TYR A 117 12.23 -4.36 3.98
N LEU A 118 11.75 -4.48 2.74
CA LEU A 118 11.95 -5.66 1.92
C LEU A 118 13.36 -5.70 1.30
N ASP A 119 13.95 -6.86 1.19
CA ASP A 119 15.17 -6.99 0.41
C ASP A 119 14.91 -6.87 -1.11
N THR A 120 15.97 -6.78 -1.91
CA THR A 120 15.81 -6.56 -3.36
C THR A 120 15.16 -7.75 -4.06
N ARG A 121 15.40 -8.98 -3.58
CA ARG A 121 14.79 -10.18 -4.17
C ARG A 121 13.31 -10.26 -3.86
N GLU A 122 12.92 -9.92 -2.64
CA GLU A 122 11.51 -9.83 -2.24
C GLU A 122 10.77 -8.78 -3.05
N LEU A 123 11.38 -7.58 -3.22
CA LEU A 123 10.84 -6.52 -4.06
C LEU A 123 10.65 -6.98 -5.51
N ASP A 124 11.71 -7.51 -6.13
CA ASP A 124 11.68 -7.88 -7.54
C ASP A 124 10.70 -9.05 -7.82
N ARG A 125 10.41 -9.88 -6.81
CA ARG A 125 9.40 -10.94 -6.90
C ARG A 125 7.96 -10.43 -6.76
N GLY A 126 7.70 -9.52 -5.84
CA GLY A 126 6.34 -9.07 -5.53
C GLY A 126 5.86 -7.86 -6.33
N LEU A 127 6.77 -6.97 -6.75
CA LEU A 127 6.41 -5.73 -7.45
C LEU A 127 5.60 -5.93 -8.74
N PRO A 128 5.85 -6.93 -9.61
CA PRO A 128 5.02 -7.14 -10.79
C PRO A 128 3.55 -7.31 -10.47
N ALA A 129 3.24 -8.01 -9.36
CA ALA A 129 1.87 -8.20 -8.92
C ALA A 129 1.17 -6.90 -8.50
N LEU A 130 1.90 -5.92 -7.95
CA LEU A 130 1.30 -4.62 -7.63
C LEU A 130 0.73 -3.96 -8.88
N ALA A 131 1.48 -3.97 -9.98
CA ALA A 131 1.04 -3.39 -11.24
C ALA A 131 -0.15 -4.17 -11.84
N GLU A 132 -0.07 -5.51 -11.84
CA GLU A 132 -1.14 -6.37 -12.36
C GLU A 132 -2.44 -6.29 -11.54
N LEU A 133 -2.33 -6.13 -10.21
CA LEU A 133 -3.47 -6.04 -9.30
C LEU A 133 -4.00 -4.60 -9.12
N CYS A 134 -3.34 -3.61 -9.73
CA CYS A 134 -3.77 -2.21 -9.73
C CYS A 134 -4.59 -1.91 -10.99
N GLY A 135 -5.92 -1.88 -10.86
CA GLY A 135 -6.82 -1.49 -11.96
C GLY A 135 -7.04 0.02 -12.07
N GLY A 136 -6.86 0.75 -10.99
CA GLY A 136 -7.07 2.19 -10.90
C GLY A 136 -5.82 2.94 -10.45
N VAL A 137 -5.78 3.29 -9.16
CA VAL A 137 -4.67 4.00 -8.53
C VAL A 137 -4.01 3.12 -7.48
N ALA A 138 -2.68 3.14 -7.41
CA ALA A 138 -1.92 2.58 -6.30
C ALA A 138 -1.43 3.71 -5.37
N PHE A 139 -1.73 3.63 -4.08
CA PHE A 139 -1.11 4.44 -3.04
C PHE A 139 0.09 3.68 -2.49
N ILE A 140 1.29 4.10 -2.87
CA ILE A 140 2.56 3.45 -2.51
C ILE A 140 3.40 4.42 -1.69
N GLU A 141 3.35 4.29 -0.37
CA GLU A 141 4.15 5.10 0.54
C GLU A 141 5.43 4.36 0.88
N VAL A 142 6.54 4.97 0.50
CA VAL A 142 7.89 4.44 0.74
C VAL A 142 8.76 5.56 1.26
N PHE A 143 9.49 5.30 2.33
CA PHE A 143 10.54 6.18 2.79
C PHE A 143 11.86 5.83 2.10
N ALA A 144 12.51 6.83 1.55
CA ALA A 144 13.78 6.73 0.85
C ALA A 144 14.92 7.26 1.72
N ARG A 145 16.14 7.14 1.23
CA ARG A 145 17.31 7.73 1.88
C ARG A 145 17.16 9.24 2.02
N GLY A 146 17.27 9.74 3.23
CA GLY A 146 17.15 11.16 3.56
C GLY A 146 15.75 11.62 3.97
N ASP A 147 14.75 10.75 3.84
CA ASP A 147 13.41 11.04 4.36
C ASP A 147 13.40 10.86 5.89
N ASP A 148 12.66 11.72 6.58
CA ASP A 148 12.41 11.61 8.01
C ASP A 148 11.33 10.54 8.25
N ALA A 149 11.77 9.28 8.40
CA ALA A 149 10.90 8.15 8.61
C ALA A 149 10.65 7.97 10.12
N GLU A 150 9.41 8.23 10.53
CA GLU A 150 8.97 7.88 11.87
C GLU A 150 8.82 6.35 11.97
N GLY A 151 9.30 5.75 13.06
CA GLY A 151 9.05 4.35 13.36
C GLY A 151 10.28 3.48 13.47
N ASP A 152 10.07 2.19 13.23
CA ASP A 152 11.10 1.19 13.41
C ASP A 152 12.17 1.25 12.31
N GLN A 153 13.40 1.62 12.71
CA GLN A 153 14.55 1.68 11.81
C GLN A 153 15.23 0.31 11.62
N HIS A 154 14.79 -0.73 12.34
CA HIS A 154 15.36 -2.07 12.19
C HIS A 154 14.99 -2.69 10.85
N GLU A 155 16.01 -3.13 10.10
CA GLU A 155 15.89 -3.61 8.71
C GLU A 155 15.45 -2.57 7.68
N PHE A 156 15.43 -1.27 8.04
CA PHE A 156 15.17 -0.20 7.10
C PHE A 156 16.26 -0.13 6.02
N ARG A 157 15.86 -0.30 4.77
CA ARG A 157 16.75 -0.28 3.60
C ARG A 157 16.83 1.12 3.02
N GLN A 158 17.85 1.88 3.37
CA GLN A 158 18.05 3.27 2.90
C GLN A 158 18.41 3.33 1.40
N ARG A 159 17.41 3.12 0.55
CA ARG A 159 17.56 3.21 -0.90
C ARG A 159 17.18 4.61 -1.40
N PRO A 160 17.82 5.13 -2.47
CA PRO A 160 17.41 6.41 -3.05
C PRO A 160 16.01 6.31 -3.67
N ALA A 161 15.27 7.42 -3.71
CA ALA A 161 13.93 7.47 -4.31
C ALA A 161 13.90 7.00 -5.77
N ALA A 162 14.98 7.29 -6.53
CA ALA A 162 15.14 6.85 -7.91
C ALA A 162 15.11 5.31 -8.06
N PHE A 163 15.54 4.55 -7.05
CA PHE A 163 15.50 3.09 -7.04
C PHE A 163 14.06 2.56 -7.16
N TYR A 164 13.14 3.14 -6.39
CA TYR A 164 11.72 2.75 -6.40
C TYR A 164 11.02 3.28 -7.66
N ARG A 165 11.24 4.56 -8.02
CA ARG A 165 10.64 5.17 -9.22
C ARG A 165 10.97 4.38 -10.48
N LYS A 166 12.23 3.99 -10.66
CA LYS A 166 12.67 3.20 -11.83
C LYS A 166 11.90 1.88 -11.93
N ARG A 167 11.73 1.16 -10.80
CA ARG A 167 11.02 -0.12 -10.77
C ARG A 167 9.54 0.03 -11.04
N LEU A 168 8.87 0.97 -10.39
CA LEU A 168 7.43 1.19 -10.57
C LEU A 168 7.11 1.66 -12.01
N ARG A 169 7.91 2.57 -12.56
CA ARG A 169 7.76 2.99 -13.96
C ARG A 169 8.01 1.86 -14.95
N ALA A 170 8.98 0.98 -14.71
CA ALA A 170 9.25 -0.17 -15.57
C ALA A 170 8.07 -1.18 -15.60
N LEU A 171 7.18 -1.14 -14.61
CA LEU A 171 5.95 -1.93 -14.54
C LEU A 171 4.73 -1.19 -15.12
N GLY A 172 4.92 -0.03 -15.73
CA GLY A 172 3.85 0.76 -16.34
C GLY A 172 3.09 1.67 -15.39
N LEU A 173 3.45 1.71 -14.10
CA LEU A 173 2.83 2.64 -13.17
C LEU A 173 3.37 4.06 -13.38
N GLN A 174 2.48 5.05 -13.50
CA GLN A 174 2.83 6.45 -13.71
C GLN A 174 2.64 7.25 -12.41
N PRO A 175 3.65 8.01 -11.94
CA PRO A 175 3.54 8.78 -10.71
C PRO A 175 2.59 9.96 -10.90
N LEU A 176 1.69 10.18 -9.93
CA LEU A 176 0.82 11.36 -9.85
C LEU A 176 1.27 12.35 -8.76
N GLY A 177 2.26 11.96 -7.96
CA GLY A 177 2.65 12.67 -6.74
C GLY A 177 1.88 12.20 -5.51
N SER A 178 2.23 12.72 -4.34
CA SER A 178 1.57 12.39 -3.05
C SER A 178 1.39 10.89 -2.80
N HIS A 179 2.40 10.09 -3.15
CA HIS A 179 2.41 8.62 -3.08
C HIS A 179 1.44 7.90 -4.04
N CYS A 180 0.71 8.62 -4.88
CA CYS A 180 -0.23 8.05 -5.84
C CYS A 180 0.44 7.70 -7.16
N TRP A 181 0.07 6.53 -7.71
CA TRP A 181 0.55 6.00 -8.97
C TRP A 181 -0.63 5.54 -9.80
N LEU A 182 -0.71 5.97 -11.04
CA LEU A 182 -1.77 5.58 -11.97
C LEU A 182 -1.43 4.26 -12.65
N SER A 183 -2.42 3.38 -12.80
CA SER A 183 -2.24 2.14 -13.56
C SER A 183 -1.99 2.45 -15.04
N ALA A 184 -1.30 1.53 -15.75
CA ALA A 184 -1.02 1.69 -17.18
C ALA A 184 -2.30 1.86 -18.01
N ALA A 185 -3.38 1.16 -17.64
CA ALA A 185 -4.66 1.25 -18.32
C ALA A 185 -5.27 2.66 -18.25
N LEU A 186 -5.26 3.29 -17.08
CA LEU A 186 -5.78 4.64 -16.92
C LEU A 186 -4.82 5.71 -17.45
N ALA A 187 -3.51 5.49 -17.33
CA ALA A 187 -2.50 6.41 -17.86
C ALA A 187 -2.59 6.58 -19.39
N ALA A 188 -3.05 5.56 -20.11
CA ALA A 188 -3.27 5.65 -21.55
C ALA A 188 -4.35 6.67 -21.95
N HIS A 189 -5.20 7.07 -21.02
CA HIS A 189 -6.31 8.03 -21.23
C HIS A 189 -6.11 9.35 -20.49
N ALA A 190 -5.10 9.46 -19.65
CA ALA A 190 -4.80 10.68 -18.90
C ALA A 190 -4.25 11.78 -19.82
N THR A 191 -4.57 13.04 -19.52
CA THR A 191 -4.01 14.17 -20.25
C THR A 191 -2.53 14.37 -19.92
N ALA A 192 -1.78 14.99 -20.85
CA ALA A 192 -0.33 15.14 -20.71
C ALA A 192 0.08 15.94 -19.45
N LEU A 193 -0.75 16.86 -18.97
CA LEU A 193 -0.46 17.64 -17.75
C LEU A 193 -0.73 16.88 -16.45
N GLU A 194 -1.48 15.79 -16.49
CA GLU A 194 -1.75 14.94 -15.30
C GLU A 194 -0.60 13.99 -15.01
N LEU A 195 0.26 13.74 -15.99
CA LEU A 195 1.39 12.85 -15.87
C LEU A 195 2.69 13.68 -15.79
N PRO A 196 3.45 13.58 -14.69
CA PRO A 196 4.75 14.23 -14.61
C PRO A 196 5.70 13.65 -15.66
N GLY A 197 6.38 14.53 -16.39
CA GLY A 197 7.36 14.19 -17.40
C GLY A 197 8.57 13.40 -16.88
#